data_cf9ad6279cb490833824b6361334cf9c
#
_entry.id   cf9ad6279cb490833824b6361334cf9c
#
_cell.length_a   1.000
_cell.length_b   1.000
_cell.length_c   1.000
_cell.angle_alpha   90.00
_cell.angle_beta   90.00
_cell.angle_gamma   90.00
#
_symmetry.space_group_name_H-M   'P 1'
#
loop_
_entity.id
_entity.type
_entity.pdbx_description
1 polymer ?
#
loop_
_entity_poly.entity_id
_entity_poly.type
_entity_poly.pdbx_seq_one_letter_code
_entity_poly.pdbx_strand_id
1 'polypeptide(L)'
;MMLKNRHILAAMVVTTGMLALAQPPAVLAGTTTSTEYQQINHYNTPAGFMNDIQTLFKGADGYFHLYYLLNSNYKSDNDGTEWYHVRTRDWEHFENQGVAIPKFTHGWSAVATGSVIDNASGFFKDLPTAAIVAYFTSYTKSGQHQYAAYSLDFGKSYVPYNGGQPVLKGTTATSDNRDPYIWHDAARGKLMMYLAEGDKIGVYASSDGKAWTYEGATILNAGALGGKDLGLVECPNLKTMKASDGTTKHILFFGANGYQYGSTTGTYYMVGHLDDKNVFVAETQPRRVDQGTDWYGANFLQESDTTVKALAWLGNWAYLQGDIRDQNGEVSKHLSGISITRNLTLVREGDAYVIKSAFVNGNPKTSVDTGFADTFNAKMASDNYHKVLYDVKRWTSQDLNLAFTGVNGRPVNGHIRIFLNQADSTVFIDYDADNGQYEVRRTSSRISGDAKANYEKSMVVSSGYASPASFRMNLVVDRTSVELVYGNGESYSLTKLSTENDMGVLIETSGENRLDYSMSNLEGK
;
A
#
# COMPACT_ATOMS: atom_id res chain seq x y z
N MET A 1 17.07 4.87 -16.38
CA MET A 1 17.53 6.21 -16.00
C MET A 1 19.05 6.19 -15.93
N MET A 2 19.73 7.00 -16.75
CA MET A 2 21.19 6.93 -16.95
C MET A 2 21.93 7.55 -15.76
N LEU A 3 22.78 6.75 -15.09
CA LEU A 3 23.73 7.20 -14.09
C LEU A 3 24.99 7.76 -14.76
N LYS A 4 25.31 9.03 -14.48
CA LYS A 4 26.58 9.65 -14.87
C LYS A 4 27.66 9.26 -13.86
N ASN A 5 28.73 8.64 -14.37
CA ASN A 5 29.96 8.32 -13.62
C ASN A 5 30.68 9.57 -13.10
N ARG A 6 31.10 9.55 -11.85
CA ARG A 6 32.22 10.32 -11.32
C ARG A 6 33.17 9.40 -10.56
N HIS A 7 34.41 9.34 -11.02
CA HIS A 7 35.52 8.67 -10.37
C HIS A 7 35.99 9.47 -9.15
N ILE A 8 36.20 8.80 -8.03
CA ILE A 8 37.00 9.31 -6.90
C ILE A 8 38.02 8.23 -6.54
N LEU A 9 39.27 8.63 -6.53
CA LEU A 9 40.45 7.84 -6.13
C LEU A 9 40.41 7.56 -4.63
N ALA A 10 40.67 6.32 -4.26
CA ALA A 10 40.85 5.91 -2.87
C ALA A 10 42.36 5.93 -2.51
N ALA A 11 42.68 6.58 -1.42
CA ALA A 11 43.97 6.44 -0.75
C ALA A 11 43.85 5.45 0.41
N MET A 12 44.68 4.42 0.40
CA MET A 12 44.78 3.39 1.42
C MET A 12 45.63 3.90 2.59
N VAL A 13 45.09 3.85 3.82
CA VAL A 13 45.91 3.96 5.04
C VAL A 13 45.58 2.72 5.90
N VAL A 14 46.63 1.94 6.13
CA VAL A 14 46.60 0.78 7.06
C VAL A 14 46.94 1.29 8.45
N THR A 15 46.06 1.02 9.43
CA THR A 15 46.42 1.08 10.86
C THR A 15 45.78 -0.07 11.64
N THR A 16 46.62 -0.66 12.44
CA THR A 16 46.53 -1.80 13.32
C THR A 16 45.47 -1.67 14.43
N GLY A 17 44.92 -2.81 14.82
CA GLY A 17 43.78 -3.05 15.67
C GLY A 17 43.78 -2.45 17.08
N MET A 18 42.58 -2.21 17.54
CA MET A 18 42.14 -2.28 18.94
C MET A 18 40.69 -2.77 18.96
N LEU A 19 40.45 -3.80 19.78
CA LEU A 19 39.09 -4.22 20.13
C LEU A 19 38.37 -3.04 20.78
N ALA A 20 37.36 -2.52 20.10
CA ALA A 20 36.43 -1.57 20.69
C ALA A 20 35.12 -2.32 21.02
N LEU A 21 34.79 -2.32 22.31
CA LEU A 21 33.50 -2.75 22.84
C LEU A 21 32.36 -2.03 22.10
N ALA A 22 31.37 -2.77 21.63
CA ALA A 22 30.22 -2.26 20.95
C ALA A 22 29.49 -1.23 21.84
N GLN A 23 29.46 0.01 21.42
CA GLN A 23 28.55 1.01 21.98
C GLN A 23 27.13 0.74 21.47
N PRO A 24 26.10 0.93 22.30
CA PRO A 24 24.72 0.84 21.83
C PRO A 24 24.48 1.90 20.75
N PRO A 25 23.60 1.62 19.75
CA PRO A 25 23.33 2.56 18.68
C PRO A 25 22.86 3.89 19.24
N ALA A 26 23.50 4.97 18.81
CA ALA A 26 23.13 6.31 19.19
C ALA A 26 21.66 6.52 18.81
N VAL A 27 20.83 6.83 19.80
CA VAL A 27 19.51 7.40 19.58
C VAL A 27 19.75 8.67 18.76
N LEU A 28 19.29 8.71 17.53
CA LEU A 28 19.31 9.90 16.68
C LEU A 28 18.61 11.01 17.47
N ALA A 29 19.40 12.00 17.93
CA ALA A 29 18.86 13.19 18.56
C ALA A 29 17.90 13.85 17.57
N GLY A 30 16.65 14.03 18.00
CA GLY A 30 15.59 14.53 17.15
C GLY A 30 15.96 15.85 16.52
N THR A 31 16.19 15.85 15.24
CA THR A 31 15.91 17.01 14.41
C THR A 31 14.39 17.22 14.52
N THR A 32 13.97 18.43 14.86
CA THR A 32 12.57 18.85 14.80
C THR A 32 12.10 18.61 13.37
N THR A 33 11.52 17.44 13.13
CA THR A 33 10.89 17.11 11.85
C THR A 33 9.66 18.00 11.74
N SER A 34 9.50 18.65 10.59
CA SER A 34 8.27 19.34 10.25
C SER A 34 7.10 18.36 10.46
N THR A 35 6.17 18.69 11.35
CA THR A 35 5.01 17.83 11.64
C THR A 35 3.91 17.98 10.60
N GLU A 36 4.10 18.80 9.57
CA GLU A 36 3.07 19.27 8.66
C GLU A 36 2.41 18.17 7.83
N TYR A 37 3.21 17.21 7.34
CA TYR A 37 2.70 16.07 6.57
C TYR A 37 2.61 14.80 7.40
N GLN A 38 2.72 14.88 8.72
CA GLN A 38 2.45 13.74 9.59
C GLN A 38 0.94 13.56 9.73
N GLN A 39 0.50 12.34 9.55
CA GLN A 39 -0.87 11.94 9.79
C GLN A 39 -1.12 11.79 11.29
N ILE A 40 -2.35 11.95 11.73
CA ILE A 40 -2.75 11.86 13.14
C ILE A 40 -3.16 10.43 13.47
N ASN A 41 -3.90 9.82 12.57
CA ASN A 41 -4.56 8.52 12.78
C ASN A 41 -3.88 7.37 12.03
N HIS A 42 -2.96 7.67 11.14
CA HIS A 42 -2.16 6.68 10.43
C HIS A 42 -0.75 6.61 11.01
N TYR A 43 -0.08 5.49 10.75
CA TYR A 43 1.34 5.39 11.07
C TYR A 43 2.16 6.30 10.14
N ASN A 44 3.09 7.04 10.73
CA ASN A 44 4.08 7.84 10.03
C ASN A 44 5.47 7.25 10.20
N THR A 45 6.29 7.29 9.15
CA THR A 45 7.71 7.02 9.33
C THR A 45 8.33 8.06 10.27
N PRO A 46 9.24 7.67 11.19
CA PRO A 46 9.83 8.63 12.13
C PRO A 46 10.79 9.64 11.45
N ALA A 47 11.29 9.34 10.25
CA ALA A 47 12.16 10.21 9.48
C ALA A 47 12.15 9.83 8.00
N GLY A 48 12.51 10.75 7.11
CA GLY A 48 12.69 10.51 5.69
C GLY A 48 11.39 10.09 4.97
N PHE A 49 11.52 9.24 3.99
CA PHE A 49 10.45 8.76 3.14
C PHE A 49 10.28 7.26 3.29
N MET A 50 9.05 6.80 3.29
CA MET A 50 8.74 5.40 3.22
C MET A 50 8.09 5.06 1.87
N ASN A 51 8.23 3.81 1.45
CA ASN A 51 7.45 3.23 0.38
C ASN A 51 7.08 1.77 0.73
N ASP A 52 7.10 0.86 -0.16
CA ASP A 52 6.56 -0.50 -0.11
C ASP A 52 6.61 -1.20 1.26
N ILE A 53 5.53 -1.86 1.61
CA ILE A 53 5.44 -2.75 2.77
C ILE A 53 6.01 -4.10 2.38
N GLN A 54 6.98 -4.62 3.16
CA GLN A 54 7.76 -5.79 2.78
C GLN A 54 7.09 -7.11 3.10
N THR A 55 6.54 -7.20 4.27
CA THR A 55 5.88 -8.41 4.76
C THR A 55 4.97 -8.10 5.93
N LEU A 56 3.94 -8.90 6.10
CA LEU A 56 3.10 -8.94 7.28
C LEU A 56 3.13 -10.35 7.85
N PHE A 57 3.51 -10.52 9.11
CA PHE A 57 3.49 -11.82 9.75
C PHE A 57 3.16 -11.71 11.24
N LYS A 58 2.66 -12.80 11.83
CA LYS A 58 2.42 -12.91 13.26
C LYS A 58 3.64 -13.55 13.92
N GLY A 59 4.30 -12.80 14.79
CA GLY A 59 5.45 -13.29 15.53
C GLY A 59 5.06 -14.23 16.69
N ALA A 60 6.01 -15.05 17.12
CA ALA A 60 5.85 -15.90 18.31
C ALA A 60 5.76 -15.09 19.61
N ASP A 61 6.14 -13.81 19.60
CA ASP A 61 5.98 -12.84 20.69
C ASP A 61 4.54 -12.30 20.81
N GLY A 62 3.63 -12.72 19.92
CA GLY A 62 2.23 -12.35 19.90
C GLY A 62 1.94 -11.00 19.22
N TYR A 63 2.95 -10.36 18.64
CA TYR A 63 2.77 -9.18 17.82
C TYR A 63 2.58 -9.54 16.34
N PHE A 64 1.96 -8.64 15.59
CA PHE A 64 2.04 -8.58 14.16
C PHE A 64 3.22 -7.68 13.80
N HIS A 65 4.06 -8.14 12.90
CA HIS A 65 5.25 -7.45 12.44
C HIS A 65 5.09 -7.04 11.00
N LEU A 66 5.64 -5.89 10.66
CA LEU A 66 5.75 -5.40 9.30
C LEU A 66 7.08 -4.66 9.10
N TYR A 67 7.55 -4.64 7.88
CA TYR A 67 8.67 -3.81 7.46
C TYR A 67 8.23 -2.93 6.30
N TYR A 68 8.89 -1.81 6.16
CA TYR A 68 8.76 -0.96 4.98
C TYR A 68 10.13 -0.48 4.50
N LEU A 69 10.21 -0.06 3.26
CA LEU A 69 11.41 0.56 2.71
C LEU A 69 11.52 1.99 3.24
N LEU A 70 12.61 2.27 3.94
CA LEU A 70 12.98 3.59 4.42
C LEU A 70 14.09 4.18 3.55
N ASN A 71 13.88 5.38 3.01
CA ASN A 71 14.91 6.21 2.39
C ASN A 71 15.03 7.53 3.16
N SER A 72 16.23 7.93 3.53
CA SER A 72 16.44 9.17 4.28
C SER A 72 16.08 10.40 3.45
N ASN A 73 16.33 10.40 2.14
CA ASN A 73 15.97 11.52 1.28
C ASN A 73 16.02 11.17 -0.22
N TYR A 74 14.87 10.98 -0.85
CA TYR A 74 14.78 10.73 -2.30
C TYR A 74 15.26 11.90 -3.17
N LYS A 75 15.36 13.13 -2.66
CA LYS A 75 15.67 14.33 -3.43
C LYS A 75 17.15 14.66 -3.46
N SER A 76 17.84 14.51 -2.35
CA SER A 76 19.25 14.87 -2.21
C SER A 76 20.17 13.70 -1.86
N ASP A 77 19.63 12.62 -1.35
CA ASP A 77 20.35 11.44 -0.87
C ASP A 77 19.57 10.18 -1.28
N ASN A 78 19.45 9.99 -2.58
CA ASN A 78 18.79 8.80 -3.13
C ASN A 78 19.82 7.66 -3.28
N ASP A 79 20.42 7.27 -2.17
CA ASP A 79 21.39 6.17 -2.11
C ASP A 79 20.73 4.79 -1.89
N GLY A 80 19.41 4.75 -1.92
CA GLY A 80 18.59 3.54 -1.81
C GLY A 80 17.93 3.39 -0.45
N THR A 81 17.26 2.28 -0.28
CA THR A 81 16.39 1.96 0.84
C THR A 81 16.99 0.91 1.76
N GLU A 82 16.45 0.82 2.96
CA GLU A 82 16.70 -0.20 3.98
C GLU A 82 15.38 -0.64 4.61
N TRP A 83 15.35 -1.80 5.29
CA TRP A 83 14.14 -2.27 5.94
C TRP A 83 14.01 -1.68 7.34
N TYR A 84 12.95 -0.91 7.55
CA TYR A 84 12.56 -0.40 8.86
C TYR A 84 11.46 -1.27 9.46
N HIS A 85 11.65 -1.71 10.70
CA HIS A 85 10.78 -2.63 11.40
C HIS A 85 9.76 -1.89 12.28
N VAL A 86 8.52 -2.32 12.18
CA VAL A 86 7.39 -1.86 12.98
C VAL A 86 6.58 -3.07 13.43
N ARG A 87 5.95 -2.99 14.60
CA ARG A 87 5.04 -4.02 15.08
C ARG A 87 3.76 -3.44 15.66
N THR A 88 2.71 -4.25 15.74
CA THR A 88 1.41 -3.87 16.31
C THR A 88 0.73 -5.07 16.96
N ARG A 89 -0.23 -4.82 17.86
CA ARG A 89 -1.11 -5.87 18.41
C ARG A 89 -2.53 -5.80 17.86
N ASP A 90 -2.94 -4.64 17.40
CA ASP A 90 -4.33 -4.31 17.09
C ASP A 90 -4.54 -3.71 15.69
N TRP A 91 -3.46 -3.50 14.92
CA TRP A 91 -3.46 -2.87 13.59
C TRP A 91 -3.82 -1.37 13.58
N GLU A 92 -3.82 -0.76 14.76
CA GLU A 92 -4.10 0.66 14.95
C GLU A 92 -2.91 1.38 15.59
N HIS A 93 -2.29 0.73 16.58
CA HIS A 93 -1.14 1.27 17.30
C HIS A 93 0.14 0.56 16.87
N PHE A 94 1.06 1.34 16.35
CA PHE A 94 2.31 0.82 15.80
C PHE A 94 3.51 1.24 16.65
N GLU A 95 4.37 0.27 16.96
CA GLU A 95 5.59 0.47 17.75
C GLU A 95 6.82 0.39 16.82
N ASN A 96 7.61 1.47 16.78
CA ASN A 96 8.87 1.50 16.05
C ASN A 96 9.89 0.56 16.68
N GLN A 97 10.54 -0.26 15.88
CA GLN A 97 11.61 -1.18 16.31
C GLN A 97 12.99 -0.76 15.76
N GLY A 98 13.05 0.08 14.73
CA GLY A 98 14.27 0.56 14.10
C GLY A 98 14.62 -0.16 12.81
N VAL A 99 15.80 0.10 12.28
CA VAL A 99 16.30 -0.53 11.06
C VAL A 99 16.68 -1.99 11.34
N ALA A 100 16.03 -2.93 10.65
CA ALA A 100 16.24 -4.36 10.80
C ALA A 100 17.26 -4.93 9.81
N ILE A 101 17.21 -4.47 8.55
CA ILE A 101 18.17 -4.83 7.51
C ILE A 101 18.76 -3.54 6.94
N PRO A 102 19.94 -3.12 7.42
CA PRO A 102 20.57 -1.89 6.98
C PRO A 102 21.18 -2.04 5.57
N LYS A 103 21.07 -0.99 4.77
CA LYS A 103 21.74 -0.89 3.48
C LYS A 103 23.27 -0.80 3.61
N PHE A 104 24.00 -1.15 2.56
CA PHE A 104 25.47 -1.10 2.48
C PHE A 104 26.20 -1.89 3.55
N THR A 105 25.60 -3.00 4.00
CA THR A 105 26.20 -3.92 4.96
C THR A 105 26.32 -5.32 4.37
N HIS A 106 27.17 -6.16 4.96
CA HIS A 106 27.23 -7.61 4.69
C HIS A 106 27.33 -8.03 3.21
N GLY A 107 27.79 -7.14 2.32
CA GLY A 107 27.97 -7.44 0.90
C GLY A 107 26.78 -7.08 -0.01
N TRP A 108 25.66 -6.63 0.54
CA TRP A 108 24.59 -6.01 -0.23
C TRP A 108 24.68 -4.48 -0.25
N SER A 109 24.04 -3.84 -1.23
CA SER A 109 23.95 -2.39 -1.37
C SER A 109 22.63 -1.88 -0.77
N ALA A 110 21.83 -1.14 -1.55
CA ALA A 110 20.46 -0.82 -1.16
C ALA A 110 19.63 -2.09 -1.00
N VAL A 111 18.78 -2.11 0.02
CA VAL A 111 17.87 -3.24 0.31
C VAL A 111 16.49 -2.87 -0.18
N ALA A 112 16.00 -3.60 -1.16
CA ALA A 112 14.69 -3.40 -1.75
C ALA A 112 13.67 -4.41 -1.23
N THR A 113 12.52 -4.51 -1.89
CA THR A 113 11.38 -5.32 -1.47
C THR A 113 11.71 -6.81 -1.37
N GLY A 114 10.97 -7.48 -0.52
CA GLY A 114 11.06 -8.91 -0.29
C GLY A 114 9.99 -9.44 0.66
N SER A 115 10.26 -10.58 1.28
CA SER A 115 9.34 -11.21 2.22
C SER A 115 10.06 -11.99 3.30
N VAL A 116 9.32 -12.36 4.33
CA VAL A 116 9.81 -13.12 5.49
C VAL A 116 9.05 -14.44 5.59
N ILE A 117 9.75 -15.49 5.99
CA ILE A 117 9.18 -16.79 6.35
C ILE A 117 9.74 -17.25 7.69
N ASP A 118 8.89 -17.81 8.56
CA ASP A 118 9.32 -18.45 9.79
C ASP A 118 9.91 -19.85 9.53
N ASN A 119 10.69 -20.35 10.48
CA ASN A 119 11.22 -21.72 10.47
C ASN A 119 10.42 -22.69 11.36
N ALA A 120 9.15 -22.37 11.67
CA ALA A 120 8.33 -23.22 12.54
C ALA A 120 8.18 -24.66 12.02
N SER A 121 8.20 -24.83 10.71
CA SER A 121 8.20 -26.15 10.05
C SER A 121 9.52 -26.91 10.20
N GLY A 122 10.61 -26.26 10.64
CA GLY A 122 11.97 -26.82 10.67
C GLY A 122 12.54 -27.08 9.27
N PHE A 123 12.11 -26.34 8.26
CA PHE A 123 12.64 -26.46 6.89
C PHE A 123 14.14 -26.15 6.85
N PHE A 124 14.55 -25.03 7.43
CA PHE A 124 15.95 -24.62 7.53
C PHE A 124 16.66 -25.41 8.63
N LYS A 125 17.30 -26.55 8.25
CA LYS A 125 17.90 -27.52 9.20
C LYS A 125 19.07 -26.95 9.98
N ASP A 126 19.74 -25.94 9.47
CA ASP A 126 20.87 -25.25 10.07
C ASP A 126 20.47 -24.05 10.96
N LEU A 127 19.18 -23.78 11.09
CA LEU A 127 18.62 -22.71 11.93
C LEU A 127 17.65 -23.28 12.98
N PRO A 128 17.54 -22.65 14.17
CA PRO A 128 16.51 -23.02 15.13
C PRO A 128 15.10 -22.77 14.58
N THR A 129 14.11 -23.51 15.08
CA THR A 129 12.70 -23.36 14.65
C THR A 129 12.09 -22.00 14.98
N ALA A 130 12.68 -21.26 15.92
CA ALA A 130 12.28 -19.88 16.22
C ALA A 130 12.87 -18.83 15.26
N ALA A 131 13.72 -19.24 14.31
CA ALA A 131 14.33 -18.34 13.35
C ALA A 131 13.28 -17.79 12.36
N ILE A 132 13.51 -16.56 11.92
CA ILE A 132 12.77 -15.90 10.86
C ILE A 132 13.77 -15.63 9.73
N VAL A 133 13.43 -16.00 8.50
CA VAL A 133 14.32 -15.83 7.34
C VAL A 133 13.69 -14.81 6.39
N ALA A 134 14.42 -13.74 6.11
CA ALA A 134 14.06 -12.72 5.12
C ALA A 134 14.74 -13.03 3.79
N TYR A 135 13.99 -12.90 2.72
CA TYR A 135 14.49 -12.87 1.34
C TYR A 135 14.19 -11.50 0.75
N PHE A 136 15.16 -10.87 0.16
CA PHE A 136 15.05 -9.52 -0.36
C PHE A 136 15.94 -9.29 -1.56
N THR A 137 15.59 -8.28 -2.34
CA THR A 137 16.40 -7.83 -3.46
C THR A 137 17.44 -6.83 -3.00
N SER A 138 18.65 -6.91 -3.55
CA SER A 138 19.62 -5.81 -3.47
C SER A 138 20.05 -5.39 -4.85
N TYR A 139 20.07 -4.06 -5.06
CA TYR A 139 20.55 -3.44 -6.28
C TYR A 139 22.07 -3.35 -6.25
N THR A 140 22.72 -4.11 -7.11
CA THR A 140 24.18 -4.12 -7.25
C THR A 140 24.61 -3.55 -8.60
N LYS A 141 25.90 -3.34 -8.81
CA LYS A 141 26.43 -2.92 -10.11
C LYS A 141 26.19 -3.95 -11.21
N SER A 142 26.04 -5.23 -10.85
CA SER A 142 25.83 -6.33 -11.78
C SER A 142 24.35 -6.65 -12.02
N GLY A 143 23.44 -5.97 -11.33
CA GLY A 143 21.98 -6.16 -11.47
C GLY A 143 21.26 -6.30 -10.14
N GLN A 144 20.02 -6.72 -10.21
CA GLN A 144 19.16 -7.00 -9.07
C GLN A 144 19.32 -8.47 -8.68
N HIS A 145 19.77 -8.73 -7.46
CA HIS A 145 20.02 -10.08 -6.98
C HIS A 145 19.24 -10.33 -5.69
N GLN A 146 18.82 -11.59 -5.48
CA GLN A 146 18.10 -11.98 -4.28
C GLN A 146 19.08 -12.47 -3.23
N TYR A 147 18.91 -11.96 -2.02
CA TYR A 147 19.70 -12.31 -0.84
C TYR A 147 18.81 -12.93 0.24
N ALA A 148 19.42 -13.60 1.20
CA ALA A 148 18.73 -14.09 2.36
C ALA A 148 19.48 -13.70 3.64
N ALA A 149 18.73 -13.40 4.69
CA ALA A 149 19.21 -13.12 6.03
C ALA A 149 18.26 -13.73 7.06
N TYR A 150 18.74 -14.02 8.26
CA TYR A 150 17.89 -14.60 9.31
C TYR A 150 17.97 -13.80 10.61
N SER A 151 16.91 -13.87 11.38
CA SER A 151 16.76 -13.24 12.70
C SER A 151 16.47 -14.29 13.76
N LEU A 152 17.02 -14.06 14.98
CA LEU A 152 16.73 -14.84 16.19
C LEU A 152 16.13 -13.97 17.31
N ASP A 153 15.78 -12.73 17.01
CA ASP A 153 15.30 -11.72 17.95
C ASP A 153 13.92 -11.13 17.54
N PHE A 154 13.06 -11.98 16.99
CA PHE A 154 11.73 -11.61 16.49
C PHE A 154 11.76 -10.59 15.35
N GLY A 155 12.79 -10.66 14.49
CA GLY A 155 12.89 -9.80 13.31
C GLY A 155 13.41 -8.39 13.57
N LYS A 156 13.98 -8.11 14.75
CA LYS A 156 14.56 -6.79 15.05
C LYS A 156 15.88 -6.57 14.33
N SER A 157 16.66 -7.61 14.17
CA SER A 157 17.91 -7.58 13.43
C SER A 157 18.12 -8.86 12.62
N TYR A 158 18.84 -8.73 11.52
CA TYR A 158 19.12 -9.84 10.61
C TYR A 158 20.61 -9.99 10.36
N VAL A 159 21.06 -11.23 10.27
CA VAL A 159 22.42 -11.58 9.86
C VAL A 159 22.38 -12.38 8.57
N PRO A 160 23.41 -12.29 7.71
CA PRO A 160 23.40 -12.99 6.43
C PRO A 160 23.16 -14.50 6.58
N TYR A 161 22.24 -15.00 5.78
CA TYR A 161 22.14 -16.41 5.44
C TYR A 161 22.97 -16.66 4.17
N ASN A 162 23.43 -17.83 3.88
CA ASN A 162 24.29 -18.11 2.73
C ASN A 162 25.62 -17.30 2.68
N GLY A 163 26.17 -16.90 3.83
CA GLY A 163 27.46 -16.19 3.92
C GLY A 163 27.47 -14.81 3.22
N GLY A 164 26.31 -14.16 3.09
CA GLY A 164 26.19 -12.85 2.41
C GLY A 164 26.28 -12.92 0.89
N GLN A 165 26.29 -14.11 0.31
CA GLN A 165 26.22 -14.29 -1.14
C GLN A 165 24.75 -14.30 -1.60
N PRO A 166 24.45 -13.82 -2.82
CA PRO A 166 23.11 -13.94 -3.36
C PRO A 166 22.67 -15.42 -3.47
N VAL A 167 21.43 -15.69 -3.11
CA VAL A 167 20.78 -17.00 -3.28
C VAL A 167 20.24 -17.21 -4.68
N LEU A 168 19.89 -16.10 -5.38
CA LEU A 168 19.49 -16.10 -6.78
C LEU A 168 20.02 -14.84 -7.45
N LYS A 169 20.74 -14.99 -8.55
CA LYS A 169 21.27 -13.88 -9.33
C LYS A 169 20.30 -13.51 -10.44
N GLY A 170 20.08 -12.21 -10.63
CA GLY A 170 19.39 -11.71 -11.81
C GLY A 170 20.14 -12.08 -13.09
N THR A 171 19.40 -12.30 -14.15
CA THR A 171 19.94 -12.87 -15.41
C THR A 171 20.79 -11.87 -16.20
N THR A 172 20.51 -10.57 -16.08
CA THR A 172 21.27 -9.49 -16.75
C THR A 172 21.33 -8.24 -15.86
N ALA A 173 22.27 -7.33 -16.14
CA ALA A 173 22.39 -6.06 -15.40
C ALA A 173 21.23 -5.09 -15.65
N THR A 174 20.44 -5.31 -16.70
CA THR A 174 19.28 -4.48 -17.10
C THR A 174 17.94 -5.16 -16.87
N SER A 175 17.93 -6.40 -16.39
CA SER A 175 16.68 -7.12 -16.12
C SER A 175 16.07 -6.68 -14.80
N ASP A 176 14.76 -6.51 -14.83
CA ASP A 176 13.97 -6.37 -13.61
C ASP A 176 13.75 -7.75 -13.02
N ASN A 177 14.38 -8.01 -11.86
CA ASN A 177 14.30 -9.27 -11.12
C ASN A 177 14.27 -8.90 -9.65
N ARG A 178 13.08 -8.72 -9.06
CA ARG A 178 12.96 -8.20 -7.71
C ARG A 178 11.73 -8.69 -6.97
N ASP A 179 11.67 -8.37 -5.69
CA ASP A 179 10.53 -8.53 -4.80
C ASP A 179 10.17 -9.99 -4.55
N PRO A 180 11.09 -10.81 -3.99
CA PRO A 180 10.84 -12.23 -3.77
C PRO A 180 9.77 -12.43 -2.71
N TYR A 181 8.68 -13.12 -3.06
CA TYR A 181 7.68 -13.62 -2.14
C TYR A 181 7.89 -15.11 -1.92
N ILE A 182 8.07 -15.51 -0.65
CA ILE A 182 8.43 -16.89 -0.27
C ILE A 182 7.29 -17.54 0.50
N TRP A 183 7.01 -18.81 0.21
CA TRP A 183 6.18 -19.67 1.05
C TRP A 183 6.67 -21.11 1.07
N HIS A 184 6.25 -21.87 2.08
CA HIS A 184 6.57 -23.28 2.19
C HIS A 184 5.47 -24.14 1.59
N ASP A 185 5.77 -24.86 0.52
CA ASP A 185 4.94 -25.94 0.00
C ASP A 185 5.25 -27.22 0.77
N ALA A 186 4.48 -27.46 1.84
CA ALA A 186 4.66 -28.61 2.71
C ALA A 186 4.41 -29.94 1.99
N ALA A 187 3.55 -29.97 0.96
CA ALA A 187 3.25 -31.19 0.19
C ALA A 187 4.45 -31.63 -0.65
N ARG A 188 5.18 -30.67 -1.23
CA ARG A 188 6.40 -30.93 -2.00
C ARG A 188 7.68 -30.91 -1.16
N GLY A 189 7.59 -30.47 0.12
CA GLY A 189 8.74 -30.27 1.00
C GLY A 189 9.74 -29.24 0.48
N LYS A 190 9.26 -28.20 -0.22
CA LYS A 190 10.08 -27.16 -0.84
C LYS A 190 9.64 -25.76 -0.43
N LEU A 191 10.58 -24.83 -0.44
CA LEU A 191 10.23 -23.41 -0.52
C LEU A 191 9.94 -23.04 -1.98
N MET A 192 8.93 -22.21 -2.14
CA MET A 192 8.58 -21.60 -3.41
C MET A 192 8.86 -20.11 -3.34
N MET A 193 9.34 -19.52 -4.44
CA MET A 193 9.56 -18.09 -4.61
C MET A 193 8.80 -17.60 -5.84
N TYR A 194 7.99 -16.55 -5.65
CA TYR A 194 7.50 -15.73 -6.75
C TYR A 194 8.38 -14.49 -6.86
N LEU A 195 8.85 -14.19 -8.06
CA LEU A 195 9.78 -13.10 -8.35
C LEU A 195 9.24 -12.26 -9.50
N ALA A 196 9.15 -10.94 -9.31
CA ALA A 196 8.79 -10.03 -10.39
C ALA A 196 9.91 -9.92 -11.42
N GLU A 197 9.60 -10.20 -12.69
CA GLU A 197 10.55 -10.25 -13.80
C GLU A 197 10.03 -9.45 -15.02
N GLY A 198 9.85 -8.15 -14.81
CA GLY A 198 9.35 -7.24 -15.84
C GLY A 198 7.85 -7.38 -16.08
N ASP A 199 7.45 -8.13 -17.09
CA ASP A 199 6.05 -8.38 -17.46
C ASP A 199 5.53 -9.78 -17.11
N LYS A 200 6.22 -10.45 -16.17
CA LYS A 200 5.86 -11.78 -15.68
C LYS A 200 6.25 -11.95 -14.22
N ILE A 201 5.71 -12.97 -13.59
CA ILE A 201 6.10 -13.44 -12.27
C ILE A 201 6.73 -14.82 -12.42
N GLY A 202 8.06 -14.88 -12.24
CA GLY A 202 8.83 -16.11 -12.25
C GLY A 202 8.57 -16.94 -11.00
N VAL A 203 8.55 -18.27 -11.16
CA VAL A 203 8.35 -19.22 -10.07
C VAL A 203 9.58 -20.08 -9.93
N TYR A 204 10.10 -20.14 -8.71
CA TYR A 204 11.30 -20.89 -8.36
C TYR A 204 11.03 -21.79 -7.17
N ALA A 205 11.74 -22.92 -7.10
CA ALA A 205 11.67 -23.86 -5.99
C ALA A 205 13.05 -24.12 -5.38
N SER A 206 13.09 -24.33 -4.07
CA SER A 206 14.31 -24.66 -3.35
C SER A 206 14.07 -25.76 -2.31
N SER A 207 15.04 -26.67 -2.16
CA SER A 207 15.02 -27.70 -1.11
C SER A 207 15.85 -27.33 0.12
N ASP A 208 16.60 -26.23 0.08
CA ASP A 208 17.50 -25.80 1.15
C ASP A 208 17.43 -24.30 1.49
N GLY A 209 16.63 -23.52 0.70
CA GLY A 209 16.51 -22.08 0.82
C GLY A 209 17.70 -21.28 0.29
N LYS A 210 18.73 -21.93 -0.26
CA LYS A 210 19.98 -21.31 -0.76
C LYS A 210 20.14 -21.44 -2.27
N ALA A 211 19.76 -22.58 -2.82
CA ALA A 211 19.80 -22.85 -4.26
C ALA A 211 18.39 -22.94 -4.82
N TRP A 212 18.12 -22.21 -5.89
CA TRP A 212 16.80 -22.07 -6.49
C TRP A 212 16.77 -22.55 -7.93
N THR A 213 15.73 -23.32 -8.29
CA THR A 213 15.50 -23.85 -9.63
C THR A 213 14.23 -23.23 -10.20
N TYR A 214 14.30 -22.75 -11.44
CA TYR A 214 13.15 -22.19 -12.14
C TYR A 214 12.13 -23.29 -12.49
N GLU A 215 10.87 -23.08 -12.15
CA GLU A 215 9.75 -24.00 -12.41
C GLU A 215 8.84 -23.51 -13.54
N GLY A 216 8.71 -22.18 -13.75
CA GLY A 216 7.84 -21.57 -14.75
C GLY A 216 7.54 -20.11 -14.46
N ALA A 217 6.57 -19.51 -15.14
CA ALA A 217 6.14 -18.15 -14.88
C ALA A 217 4.66 -17.92 -15.19
N THR A 218 4.03 -17.02 -14.45
CA THR A 218 2.76 -16.40 -14.80
C THR A 218 3.05 -15.20 -15.69
N ILE A 219 2.56 -15.24 -16.94
CA ILE A 219 2.81 -14.20 -17.94
C ILE A 219 1.75 -13.10 -17.82
N LEU A 220 2.20 -11.86 -17.74
CA LEU A 220 1.38 -10.65 -17.54
C LEU A 220 1.63 -9.59 -18.63
N ASN A 221 2.19 -10.00 -19.77
CA ASN A 221 2.39 -9.10 -20.90
C ASN A 221 1.10 -8.83 -21.67
N ALA A 222 1.15 -7.87 -22.59
CA ALA A 222 0.00 -7.46 -23.39
C ALA A 222 -0.68 -8.62 -24.13
N GLY A 223 0.08 -9.63 -24.60
CA GLY A 223 -0.47 -10.79 -25.27
C GLY A 223 -1.37 -11.64 -24.36
N ALA A 224 -0.91 -11.90 -23.13
CA ALA A 224 -1.69 -12.66 -22.13
C ALA A 224 -2.88 -11.85 -21.60
N LEU A 225 -2.81 -10.51 -21.62
CA LEU A 225 -3.82 -9.61 -21.08
C LEU A 225 -4.75 -9.00 -22.15
N GLY A 226 -4.91 -9.67 -23.28
CA GLY A 226 -5.85 -9.26 -24.33
C GLY A 226 -5.52 -7.92 -24.98
N GLY A 227 -4.25 -7.61 -25.15
CA GLY A 227 -3.74 -6.40 -25.77
C GLY A 227 -3.51 -5.22 -24.82
N LYS A 228 -3.75 -5.40 -23.52
CA LYS A 228 -3.50 -4.39 -22.50
C LYS A 228 -2.19 -4.68 -21.78
N ASP A 229 -1.33 -3.66 -21.67
CA ASP A 229 -0.04 -3.75 -21.00
C ASP A 229 -0.13 -3.11 -19.62
N LEU A 230 0.26 -3.85 -18.58
CA LEU A 230 0.35 -3.36 -17.20
C LEU A 230 1.65 -2.58 -16.93
N GLY A 231 2.61 -2.63 -17.83
CA GLY A 231 3.97 -2.16 -17.59
C GLY A 231 4.75 -3.12 -16.71
N LEU A 232 5.67 -2.60 -15.91
CA LEU A 232 6.43 -3.41 -14.95
C LEU A 232 5.52 -3.91 -13.83
N VAL A 233 5.63 -5.20 -13.51
CA VAL A 233 4.98 -5.80 -12.34
C VAL A 233 5.97 -5.89 -11.18
N GLU A 234 5.48 -5.73 -9.95
CA GLU A 234 6.26 -5.66 -8.72
C GLU A 234 5.52 -6.36 -7.57
N CYS A 235 6.21 -6.62 -6.46
CA CYS A 235 5.63 -7.03 -5.18
C CYS A 235 4.64 -8.20 -5.26
N PRO A 236 4.96 -9.35 -5.89
CA PRO A 236 4.04 -10.47 -5.98
C PRO A 236 3.73 -11.02 -4.58
N ASN A 237 2.48 -11.45 -4.37
CA ASN A 237 2.04 -12.07 -3.14
C ASN A 237 0.90 -13.04 -3.42
N LEU A 238 0.98 -14.26 -2.89
CA LEU A 238 -0.01 -15.31 -3.11
C LEU A 238 -0.80 -15.58 -1.82
N LYS A 239 -2.13 -15.61 -1.93
CA LYS A 239 -3.02 -16.01 -0.84
C LYS A 239 -4.03 -17.05 -1.33
N THR A 240 -4.53 -17.83 -0.38
CA THR A 240 -5.60 -18.82 -0.63
C THR A 240 -6.83 -18.37 0.13
N MET A 241 -7.93 -18.12 -0.57
CA MET A 241 -9.14 -17.58 0.04
C MET A 241 -10.36 -18.44 -0.29
N LYS A 242 -11.19 -18.67 0.72
CA LYS A 242 -12.51 -19.27 0.57
C LYS A 242 -13.53 -18.17 0.29
N ALA A 243 -14.17 -18.23 -0.86
CA ALA A 243 -15.17 -17.28 -1.29
C ALA A 243 -16.51 -17.42 -0.54
N SER A 244 -17.39 -16.46 -0.72
CA SER A 244 -18.74 -16.43 -0.10
C SER A 244 -19.61 -17.63 -0.47
N ASP A 245 -19.38 -18.30 -1.59
CA ASP A 245 -20.05 -19.51 -2.03
C ASP A 245 -19.39 -20.80 -1.54
N GLY A 246 -18.32 -20.70 -0.73
CA GLY A 246 -17.57 -21.83 -0.20
C GLY A 246 -16.44 -22.34 -1.10
N THR A 247 -16.30 -21.81 -2.32
CA THR A 247 -15.22 -22.19 -3.26
C THR A 247 -13.89 -21.63 -2.78
N THR A 248 -12.83 -22.44 -2.80
CA THR A 248 -11.47 -21.99 -2.50
C THR A 248 -10.76 -21.60 -3.78
N LYS A 249 -10.12 -20.42 -3.79
CA LYS A 249 -9.33 -19.88 -4.90
C LYS A 249 -7.97 -19.41 -4.42
N HIS A 250 -7.01 -19.43 -5.33
CA HIS A 250 -5.75 -18.70 -5.15
C HIS A 250 -5.88 -17.30 -5.71
N ILE A 251 -5.32 -16.34 -4.97
CA ILE A 251 -5.31 -14.93 -5.35
C ILE A 251 -3.86 -14.50 -5.48
N LEU A 252 -3.48 -14.09 -6.68
CA LEU A 252 -2.19 -13.46 -6.94
C LEU A 252 -2.36 -11.96 -6.85
N PHE A 253 -1.74 -11.34 -5.84
CA PHE A 253 -1.63 -9.89 -5.70
C PHE A 253 -0.29 -9.43 -6.25
N PHE A 254 -0.25 -8.23 -6.85
CA PHE A 254 0.97 -7.64 -7.36
C PHE A 254 0.81 -6.13 -7.60
N GLY A 255 1.92 -5.39 -7.61
CA GLY A 255 1.98 -3.99 -8.02
C GLY A 255 2.18 -3.87 -9.53
N ALA A 256 1.66 -2.81 -10.15
CA ALA A 256 1.95 -2.50 -11.55
C ALA A 256 1.66 -1.03 -11.89
N ASN A 257 2.21 -0.54 -13.00
CA ASN A 257 1.96 0.83 -13.48
C ASN A 257 0.53 1.04 -13.95
N GLY A 258 -0.07 0.05 -14.64
CA GLY A 258 -1.46 0.07 -15.04
C GLY A 258 -1.87 1.10 -16.08
N TYR A 259 -0.94 1.77 -16.75
CA TYR A 259 -1.25 2.89 -17.65
C TYR A 259 -2.19 2.53 -18.80
N GLN A 260 -2.04 1.36 -19.40
CA GLN A 260 -2.92 0.92 -20.47
C GLN A 260 -4.29 0.39 -19.99
N TYR A 261 -4.47 0.30 -18.67
CA TYR A 261 -5.77 0.09 -18.04
C TYR A 261 -6.48 1.41 -17.67
N GLY A 262 -5.99 2.54 -18.21
CA GLY A 262 -6.53 3.87 -17.92
C GLY A 262 -6.19 4.39 -16.52
N SER A 263 -5.22 3.76 -15.85
CA SER A 263 -4.89 3.99 -14.46
C SER A 263 -3.44 4.48 -14.30
N THR A 264 -2.99 4.54 -13.07
CA THR A 264 -1.64 4.84 -12.64
C THR A 264 -1.11 3.64 -11.83
N THR A 265 0.08 3.76 -11.26
CA THR A 265 0.63 2.80 -10.30
C THR A 265 -0.41 2.39 -9.27
N GLY A 266 -0.53 1.11 -9.02
CA GLY A 266 -1.48 0.56 -8.07
C GLY A 266 -1.30 -0.93 -7.82
N THR A 267 -2.00 -1.45 -6.81
CA THR A 267 -2.01 -2.85 -6.47
C THR A 267 -3.16 -3.58 -7.17
N TYR A 268 -2.82 -4.64 -7.86
CA TYR A 268 -3.74 -5.48 -8.63
C TYR A 268 -3.90 -6.86 -8.00
N TYR A 269 -4.95 -7.57 -8.39
CA TYR A 269 -5.12 -8.97 -8.10
C TYR A 269 -5.70 -9.73 -9.29
N MET A 270 -5.42 -11.02 -9.34
CA MET A 270 -6.05 -11.99 -10.22
C MET A 270 -6.52 -13.19 -9.40
N VAL A 271 -7.64 -13.78 -9.79
CA VAL A 271 -8.17 -15.00 -9.20
C VAL A 271 -7.83 -16.18 -10.08
N GLY A 272 -7.45 -17.32 -9.50
CA GLY A 272 -7.06 -18.49 -10.24
C GLY A 272 -6.77 -19.71 -9.38
N HIS A 273 -5.91 -20.58 -9.89
CA HIS A 273 -5.42 -21.78 -9.23
C HIS A 273 -3.92 -21.98 -9.48
N LEU A 274 -3.31 -22.92 -8.82
CA LEU A 274 -1.93 -23.33 -9.05
C LEU A 274 -1.90 -24.61 -9.89
N ASP A 275 -0.96 -24.70 -10.83
CA ASP A 275 -0.64 -25.93 -11.50
C ASP A 275 0.24 -26.86 -10.62
N ASP A 276 0.67 -28.00 -11.16
CA ASP A 276 1.51 -28.99 -10.46
C ASP A 276 2.93 -28.50 -10.13
N LYS A 277 3.35 -27.38 -10.72
CA LYS A 277 4.62 -26.69 -10.44
C LYS A 277 4.47 -25.46 -9.56
N ASN A 278 3.26 -25.20 -9.05
CA ASN A 278 2.90 -23.99 -8.33
C ASN A 278 2.99 -22.70 -9.17
N VAL A 279 2.90 -22.79 -10.49
CA VAL A 279 2.71 -21.63 -11.34
C VAL A 279 1.25 -21.20 -11.25
N PHE A 280 1.02 -19.92 -11.00
CA PHE A 280 -0.34 -19.39 -10.93
C PHE A 280 -0.97 -19.33 -12.33
N VAL A 281 -2.12 -19.97 -12.47
CA VAL A 281 -2.95 -19.98 -13.69
C VAL A 281 -4.14 -19.07 -13.46
N ALA A 282 -4.17 -17.94 -14.17
CA ALA A 282 -5.21 -16.94 -14.02
C ALA A 282 -6.55 -17.39 -14.61
N GLU A 283 -7.63 -17.20 -13.88
CA GLU A 283 -9.02 -17.38 -14.34
C GLU A 283 -9.70 -16.04 -14.62
N THR A 284 -9.11 -14.93 -14.16
CA THR A 284 -9.62 -13.56 -14.34
C THR A 284 -8.58 -12.65 -14.95
N GLN A 285 -9.04 -11.55 -15.57
CA GLN A 285 -8.17 -10.42 -15.90
C GLN A 285 -7.76 -9.68 -14.62
N PRO A 286 -6.64 -8.92 -14.62
CA PRO A 286 -6.23 -8.11 -13.49
C PRO A 286 -7.30 -7.08 -13.11
N ARG A 287 -7.53 -6.95 -11.78
CA ARG A 287 -8.39 -5.94 -11.18
C ARG A 287 -7.62 -5.21 -10.10
N ARG A 288 -7.92 -3.95 -9.86
CA ARG A 288 -7.33 -3.20 -8.76
C ARG A 288 -7.94 -3.63 -7.42
N VAL A 289 -7.10 -3.73 -6.40
CA VAL A 289 -7.56 -3.91 -5.00
C VAL A 289 -8.19 -2.62 -4.49
N ASP A 290 -7.54 -1.50 -4.79
CA ASP A 290 -7.98 -0.15 -4.49
C ASP A 290 -8.02 0.68 -5.77
N GLN A 291 -9.10 1.40 -6.00
CA GLN A 291 -9.31 2.16 -7.23
C GLN A 291 -8.59 3.52 -7.23
N GLY A 292 -8.06 3.93 -6.07
CA GLY A 292 -7.35 5.19 -5.90
C GLY A 292 -5.95 5.21 -6.49
N THR A 293 -5.37 6.41 -6.50
CA THR A 293 -4.03 6.63 -7.07
C THR A 293 -2.90 6.27 -6.11
N ASP A 294 -3.17 6.13 -4.80
CA ASP A 294 -2.13 6.11 -3.77
C ASP A 294 -2.26 4.92 -2.80
N TRP A 295 -2.45 3.73 -3.30
CA TRP A 295 -2.45 2.49 -2.54
C TRP A 295 -1.53 1.48 -3.24
N TYR A 296 -0.23 1.57 -2.96
CA TYR A 296 0.81 0.84 -3.67
C TYR A 296 1.78 0.14 -2.74
N GLY A 297 2.63 -0.75 -3.27
CA GLY A 297 3.60 -1.52 -2.50
C GLY A 297 2.94 -2.27 -1.34
N ALA A 298 1.74 -2.82 -1.57
CA ALA A 298 0.92 -3.45 -0.55
C ALA A 298 1.45 -4.80 -0.14
N ASN A 299 1.17 -5.18 1.11
CA ASN A 299 1.43 -6.53 1.60
C ASN A 299 0.21 -7.12 2.32
N PHE A 300 0.20 -8.45 2.47
CA PHE A 300 -0.97 -9.23 2.78
C PHE A 300 -0.66 -10.32 3.82
N LEU A 301 -1.50 -10.41 4.86
CA LEU A 301 -1.44 -11.47 5.86
C LEU A 301 -2.70 -12.34 5.79
N GLN A 302 -2.52 -13.65 5.62
CA GLN A 302 -3.62 -14.60 5.77
C GLN A 302 -4.03 -14.68 7.22
N GLU A 303 -5.22 -14.16 7.57
CA GLU A 303 -5.73 -14.21 8.93
C GLU A 303 -6.60 -15.44 9.18
N SER A 304 -7.39 -15.81 8.17
CA SER A 304 -8.23 -17.02 8.15
C SER A 304 -8.41 -17.48 6.70
N ASP A 305 -9.12 -18.57 6.46
CA ASP A 305 -9.44 -19.03 5.09
C ASP A 305 -10.33 -18.04 4.33
N THR A 306 -11.05 -17.17 5.00
CA THR A 306 -11.98 -16.21 4.37
C THR A 306 -11.47 -14.77 4.38
N THR A 307 -10.44 -14.46 5.17
CA THR A 307 -10.01 -13.08 5.42
C THR A 307 -8.50 -12.92 5.29
N VAL A 308 -8.12 -11.93 4.52
CA VAL A 308 -6.74 -11.46 4.37
C VAL A 308 -6.68 -10.02 4.89
N LYS A 309 -5.74 -9.74 5.80
CA LYS A 309 -5.40 -8.36 6.18
C LYS A 309 -4.43 -7.77 5.17
N ALA A 310 -4.64 -6.49 4.86
CA ALA A 310 -3.82 -5.76 3.90
C ALA A 310 -3.49 -4.37 4.40
N LEU A 311 -2.26 -3.95 4.10
CA LEU A 311 -1.73 -2.61 4.29
C LEU A 311 -0.97 -2.20 3.03
N ALA A 312 -0.94 -0.91 2.73
CA ALA A 312 -0.21 -0.36 1.59
C ALA A 312 0.50 0.93 1.96
N TRP A 313 1.46 1.29 1.17
CA TRP A 313 2.03 2.62 1.16
C TRP A 313 1.03 3.62 0.56
N LEU A 314 0.72 4.68 1.30
CA LEU A 314 -0.03 5.83 0.80
C LEU A 314 0.91 6.76 0.05
N GLY A 315 1.06 6.52 -1.23
CA GLY A 315 1.94 7.29 -2.09
C GLY A 315 1.94 6.82 -3.53
N ASN A 316 2.56 7.63 -4.40
CA ASN A 316 2.66 7.33 -5.82
C ASN A 316 3.96 7.88 -6.39
N TRP A 317 4.70 7.04 -7.10
CA TRP A 317 5.96 7.41 -7.74
C TRP A 317 5.83 8.53 -8.77
N ALA A 318 4.63 8.73 -9.34
CA ALA A 318 4.41 9.76 -10.36
C ALA A 318 4.59 11.19 -9.83
N TYR A 319 4.48 11.43 -8.51
CA TYR A 319 4.60 12.77 -7.93
C TYR A 319 5.41 12.85 -6.62
N LEU A 320 5.66 11.72 -5.94
CA LEU A 320 6.33 11.73 -4.63
C LEU A 320 7.67 12.47 -4.63
N GLN A 321 8.43 12.35 -5.71
CA GLN A 321 9.73 13.02 -5.88
C GLN A 321 9.59 14.47 -6.37
N GLY A 322 8.38 14.98 -6.56
CA GLY A 322 8.11 16.35 -6.95
C GLY A 322 8.35 17.37 -5.84
N ASP A 323 8.26 18.64 -6.18
CA ASP A 323 8.39 19.74 -5.23
C ASP A 323 7.11 19.87 -4.37
N ILE A 324 7.06 19.10 -3.29
CA ILE A 324 6.02 19.19 -2.27
C ILE A 324 6.55 20.09 -1.16
N ARG A 325 5.82 21.19 -0.88
CA ARG A 325 6.28 22.24 0.01
C ARG A 325 5.50 22.27 1.32
N ASP A 326 6.24 22.51 2.40
CA ASP A 326 5.70 22.74 3.73
C ASP A 326 5.07 24.15 3.86
N GLN A 327 4.56 24.50 5.05
CA GLN A 327 3.97 25.84 5.33
C GLN A 327 4.98 26.99 5.17
N ASN A 328 6.27 26.72 5.36
CA ASN A 328 7.33 27.72 5.22
C ASN A 328 7.77 27.87 3.75
N GLY A 329 7.20 27.08 2.83
CA GLY A 329 7.58 27.03 1.43
C GLY A 329 8.84 26.22 1.14
N GLU A 330 9.40 25.54 2.13
CA GLU A 330 10.54 24.65 1.98
C GLU A 330 10.11 23.30 1.39
N VAL A 331 11.00 22.67 0.64
CA VAL A 331 10.74 21.32 0.10
C VAL A 331 10.73 20.31 1.23
N SER A 332 9.62 19.59 1.37
CA SER A 332 9.44 18.59 2.42
C SER A 332 10.49 17.48 2.32
N LYS A 333 11.05 17.11 3.46
CA LYS A 333 12.00 16.00 3.62
C LYS A 333 11.37 14.78 4.28
N HIS A 334 10.08 14.87 4.56
CA HIS A 334 9.32 13.83 5.23
C HIS A 334 7.94 13.75 4.60
N LEU A 335 7.57 12.61 4.08
CA LEU A 335 6.27 12.37 3.49
C LEU A 335 6.00 10.87 3.44
N SER A 336 4.74 10.51 3.50
CA SER A 336 4.16 9.18 3.35
C SER A 336 3.84 8.50 4.68
N GLY A 337 2.83 7.64 4.60
CA GLY A 337 2.35 6.82 5.71
C GLY A 337 1.86 5.47 5.21
N ILE A 338 1.47 4.63 6.15
CA ILE A 338 0.80 3.35 5.88
C ILE A 338 -0.71 3.62 5.85
N SER A 339 -1.42 2.94 4.94
CA SER A 339 -2.89 2.97 4.87
C SER A 339 -3.54 2.43 6.15
N ILE A 340 -4.81 2.75 6.38
CA ILE A 340 -5.63 2.00 7.33
C ILE A 340 -5.60 0.52 6.95
N THR A 341 -5.45 -0.34 7.96
CA THR A 341 -5.50 -1.79 7.75
C THR A 341 -6.88 -2.20 7.25
N ARG A 342 -6.91 -3.07 6.25
CA ARG A 342 -8.14 -3.58 5.65
C ARG A 342 -8.29 -5.08 5.84
N ASN A 343 -9.52 -5.52 6.03
CA ASN A 343 -9.93 -6.88 5.80
C ASN A 343 -10.36 -7.02 4.34
N LEU A 344 -9.73 -7.93 3.64
CA LEU A 344 -10.11 -8.33 2.29
C LEU A 344 -10.84 -9.66 2.37
N THR A 345 -11.98 -9.76 1.68
CA THR A 345 -12.77 -10.98 1.54
C THR A 345 -13.00 -11.29 0.07
N LEU A 346 -13.14 -12.56 -0.27
CA LEU A 346 -13.45 -12.99 -1.63
C LEU A 346 -14.95 -13.25 -1.74
N VAL A 347 -15.62 -12.55 -2.65
CA VAL A 347 -17.07 -12.66 -2.86
C VAL A 347 -17.34 -13.11 -4.29
N ARG A 348 -18.30 -14.02 -4.45
CA ARG A 348 -18.83 -14.37 -5.77
C ARG A 348 -19.93 -13.39 -6.17
N GLU A 349 -19.75 -12.69 -7.28
CA GLU A 349 -20.74 -11.81 -7.90
C GLU A 349 -21.04 -12.29 -9.31
N GLY A 350 -22.22 -12.88 -9.50
CA GLY A 350 -22.53 -13.58 -10.76
C GLY A 350 -21.56 -14.72 -11.03
N ASP A 351 -20.87 -14.65 -12.17
CA ASP A 351 -19.84 -15.64 -12.56
C ASP A 351 -18.42 -15.22 -12.16
N ALA A 352 -18.25 -14.06 -11.54
CA ALA A 352 -16.95 -13.53 -11.16
C ALA A 352 -16.68 -13.65 -9.65
N TYR A 353 -15.40 -13.80 -9.31
CA TYR A 353 -14.90 -13.65 -7.95
C TYR A 353 -14.22 -12.30 -7.81
N VAL A 354 -14.60 -11.53 -6.79
CA VAL A 354 -14.11 -10.18 -6.55
C VAL A 354 -13.64 -10.01 -5.10
N ILE A 355 -12.59 -9.22 -4.92
CA ILE A 355 -12.13 -8.81 -3.60
C ILE A 355 -12.97 -7.64 -3.11
N LYS A 356 -13.43 -7.73 -1.86
CA LYS A 356 -14.12 -6.66 -1.14
C LYS A 356 -13.27 -6.21 0.03
N SER A 357 -13.22 -4.90 0.24
CA SER A 357 -12.47 -4.24 1.31
C SER A 357 -13.39 -3.76 2.43
N ALA A 358 -12.92 -3.84 3.67
CA ALA A 358 -13.50 -3.18 4.82
C ALA A 358 -12.37 -2.70 5.74
N PHE A 359 -12.51 -1.52 6.36
CA PHE A 359 -11.55 -1.07 7.36
C PHE A 359 -11.57 -2.01 8.57
N VAL A 360 -10.38 -2.32 9.08
CA VAL A 360 -10.23 -2.92 10.40
C VAL A 360 -10.47 -1.81 11.42
N ASN A 361 -11.24 -2.07 12.43
CA ASN A 361 -11.73 -1.17 13.49
C ASN A 361 -11.12 0.23 13.49
N GLY A 362 -11.98 1.23 13.57
CA GLY A 362 -11.48 2.62 13.64
C GLY A 362 -10.90 2.96 15.00
N ASN A 363 -9.95 3.87 15.00
CA ASN A 363 -9.36 4.45 16.21
C ASN A 363 -10.43 5.02 17.17
N PRO A 364 -10.10 5.17 18.45
CA PRO A 364 -11.01 5.78 19.43
C PRO A 364 -11.50 7.15 18.97
N LYS A 365 -12.81 7.30 18.94
CA LYS A 365 -13.49 8.53 18.55
C LYS A 365 -13.57 9.45 19.76
N THR A 366 -13.08 10.68 19.64
CA THR A 366 -13.10 11.65 20.75
C THR A 366 -14.38 12.46 20.82
N SER A 367 -15.03 12.67 19.67
CA SER A 367 -16.36 13.29 19.59
C SER A 367 -17.09 12.81 18.35
N VAL A 368 -18.41 12.74 18.43
CA VAL A 368 -19.26 12.27 17.34
C VAL A 368 -20.36 13.30 17.12
N ASP A 369 -20.51 13.74 15.87
CA ASP A 369 -21.65 14.50 15.40
C ASP A 369 -22.49 13.60 14.49
N THR A 370 -23.77 13.45 14.80
CA THR A 370 -24.69 12.62 14.03
C THR A 370 -25.93 13.40 13.71
N GLY A 371 -26.44 13.22 12.51
CA GLY A 371 -27.65 13.91 12.13
C GLY A 371 -28.26 13.40 10.83
N PHE A 372 -29.40 13.98 10.54
CA PHE A 372 -30.10 13.94 9.28
C PHE A 372 -29.89 15.28 8.58
N ALA A 373 -29.31 15.27 7.40
CA ALA A 373 -28.94 16.48 6.67
C ALA A 373 -29.89 16.78 5.49
N ASP A 374 -31.16 16.60 5.69
CA ASP A 374 -32.26 16.99 4.81
C ASP A 374 -32.69 15.98 3.72
N THR A 375 -33.98 16.03 3.42
CA THR A 375 -34.61 15.34 2.29
C THR A 375 -34.82 16.35 1.18
N PHE A 376 -34.27 16.07 0.03
CA PHE A 376 -34.05 17.04 -0.98
C PHE A 376 -35.09 17.02 -2.12
N ASN A 377 -35.43 18.19 -2.63
CA ASN A 377 -36.30 18.36 -3.77
C ASN A 377 -35.60 19.19 -4.88
N ALA A 378 -35.16 18.52 -5.93
CA ALA A 378 -34.36 19.05 -7.04
C ALA A 378 -34.97 20.25 -7.78
N LYS A 379 -36.22 20.61 -7.50
CA LYS A 379 -36.93 21.68 -8.24
C LYS A 379 -36.52 23.09 -7.85
N MET A 380 -35.67 23.29 -6.87
CA MET A 380 -35.43 24.61 -6.26
C MET A 380 -34.00 25.17 -6.47
N ALA A 381 -33.11 24.52 -7.20
CA ALA A 381 -31.75 25.02 -7.42
C ALA A 381 -31.59 25.69 -8.79
N SER A 382 -30.89 26.80 -8.80
CA SER A 382 -30.56 27.53 -10.05
C SER A 382 -29.53 26.81 -10.91
N ASP A 383 -28.78 25.85 -10.33
CA ASP A 383 -27.71 25.10 -10.95
C ASP A 383 -27.92 23.57 -10.93
N ASN A 384 -29.13 23.12 -10.61
CA ASN A 384 -29.54 21.73 -10.45
C ASN A 384 -28.87 20.96 -9.28
N TYR A 385 -28.14 21.64 -8.40
CA TYR A 385 -27.56 21.04 -7.22
C TYR A 385 -28.05 21.68 -5.94
N HIS A 386 -28.20 20.85 -4.92
CA HIS A 386 -28.56 21.29 -3.58
C HIS A 386 -27.54 20.87 -2.57
N LYS A 387 -27.24 21.81 -1.70
CA LYS A 387 -26.48 21.61 -0.50
C LYS A 387 -27.33 20.85 0.51
N VAL A 388 -26.92 19.63 0.85
CA VAL A 388 -27.56 18.81 1.88
C VAL A 388 -26.78 18.79 3.18
N LEU A 389 -25.48 19.06 3.16
CA LEU A 389 -24.64 19.26 4.33
C LEU A 389 -23.59 20.31 4.04
N TYR A 390 -23.37 21.22 4.97
CA TYR A 390 -22.21 22.09 4.99
C TYR A 390 -21.76 22.27 6.42
N ASP A 391 -20.56 21.85 6.73
CA ASP A 391 -19.97 21.99 8.06
C ASP A 391 -18.48 22.33 7.95
N VAL A 392 -17.98 23.08 8.90
CA VAL A 392 -16.55 23.39 9.03
C VAL A 392 -16.11 22.92 10.41
N LYS A 393 -15.25 21.93 10.42
CA LYS A 393 -14.66 21.38 11.65
C LYS A 393 -13.18 21.77 11.74
N ARG A 394 -12.74 22.01 12.97
CA ARG A 394 -11.30 22.10 13.28
C ARG A 394 -10.70 20.71 13.53
N TRP A 395 -11.16 19.73 12.81
CA TRP A 395 -10.72 18.36 12.89
C TRP A 395 -9.95 18.04 11.62
N THR A 396 -8.66 17.76 11.75
CA THR A 396 -7.83 17.35 10.62
C THR A 396 -7.89 15.84 10.38
N SER A 397 -8.33 15.04 11.37
CA SER A 397 -8.56 13.61 11.24
C SER A 397 -9.99 13.26 11.61
N GLN A 398 -10.72 12.66 10.68
CA GLN A 398 -12.15 12.40 10.78
C GLN A 398 -12.54 11.06 10.18
N ASP A 399 -13.55 10.42 10.79
CA ASP A 399 -14.29 9.31 10.21
C ASP A 399 -15.69 9.82 9.82
N LEU A 400 -15.99 9.83 8.51
CA LEU A 400 -17.27 10.24 7.96
C LEU A 400 -18.00 9.01 7.46
N ASN A 401 -19.18 8.75 8.02
CA ASN A 401 -20.08 7.71 7.54
C ASN A 401 -21.30 8.38 6.92
N LEU A 402 -21.50 8.15 5.63
CA LEU A 402 -22.56 8.77 4.83
C LEU A 402 -23.48 7.67 4.31
N ALA A 403 -24.78 7.81 4.53
CA ALA A 403 -25.80 6.89 4.05
C ALA A 403 -26.88 7.65 3.26
N PHE A 404 -26.92 7.40 1.96
CA PHE A 404 -27.92 7.95 1.05
C PHE A 404 -29.01 6.93 0.78
N THR A 405 -30.26 7.39 0.78
CA THR A 405 -31.44 6.60 0.37
C THR A 405 -32.30 7.43 -0.57
N GLY A 406 -32.87 6.80 -1.57
CA GLY A 406 -33.82 7.48 -2.46
C GLY A 406 -35.12 7.81 -1.73
N VAL A 407 -35.77 8.90 -2.15
CA VAL A 407 -37.02 9.40 -1.55
C VAL A 407 -38.23 8.77 -2.23
N ASN A 408 -39.31 8.56 -1.48
CA ASN A 408 -40.58 8.01 -1.98
C ASN A 408 -40.46 6.64 -2.66
N GLY A 409 -39.58 5.78 -2.15
CA GLY A 409 -39.37 4.43 -2.70
C GLY A 409 -38.60 4.38 -4.01
N ARG A 410 -38.05 5.49 -4.46
CA ARG A 410 -37.12 5.53 -5.60
C ARG A 410 -35.73 5.06 -5.17
N PRO A 411 -34.90 4.57 -6.09
CA PRO A 411 -33.49 4.36 -5.82
C PRO A 411 -32.76 5.70 -5.61
N VAL A 412 -31.55 5.66 -5.07
CA VAL A 412 -30.61 6.79 -5.07
C VAL A 412 -30.38 7.19 -6.53
N ASN A 413 -30.44 8.50 -6.83
CA ASN A 413 -30.44 9.02 -8.19
C ASN A 413 -29.70 10.35 -8.30
N GLY A 414 -29.35 10.72 -9.54
CA GLY A 414 -28.59 11.93 -9.86
C GLY A 414 -27.17 11.85 -9.35
N HIS A 415 -26.54 13.01 -9.22
CA HIS A 415 -25.19 13.12 -8.71
C HIS A 415 -25.16 13.39 -7.22
N ILE A 416 -24.21 12.79 -6.52
CA ILE A 416 -23.85 13.08 -5.14
C ILE A 416 -22.41 13.58 -5.14
N ARG A 417 -22.20 14.83 -4.73
CA ARG A 417 -20.92 15.52 -4.71
C ARG A 417 -20.47 15.77 -3.28
N ILE A 418 -19.25 15.39 -2.97
CA ILE A 418 -18.62 15.60 -1.68
C ILE A 418 -17.36 16.41 -1.89
N PHE A 419 -17.24 17.51 -1.16
CA PHE A 419 -16.07 18.36 -1.15
C PHE A 419 -15.46 18.35 0.25
N LEU A 420 -14.17 18.04 0.32
CA LEU A 420 -13.36 18.21 1.50
C LEU A 420 -12.43 19.39 1.21
N ASN A 421 -12.75 20.56 1.78
CA ASN A 421 -12.11 21.82 1.43
C ASN A 421 -11.21 22.31 2.55
N GLN A 422 -9.97 22.61 2.21
CA GLN A 422 -9.01 23.35 3.02
C GLN A 422 -8.50 24.54 2.23
N ALA A 423 -7.90 25.52 2.87
CA ALA A 423 -7.46 26.75 2.18
C ALA A 423 -6.43 26.47 1.07
N ASP A 424 -5.63 25.41 1.22
CA ASP A 424 -4.56 25.03 0.30
C ASP A 424 -4.82 23.74 -0.49
N SER A 425 -5.93 23.04 -0.23
CA SER A 425 -6.24 21.73 -0.84
C SER A 425 -7.73 21.48 -0.92
N THR A 426 -8.14 20.77 -1.96
CA THR A 426 -9.51 20.26 -2.10
C THR A 426 -9.48 18.82 -2.56
N VAL A 427 -10.33 17.99 -1.97
CA VAL A 427 -10.70 16.68 -2.51
C VAL A 427 -12.16 16.73 -2.89
N PHE A 428 -12.45 16.31 -4.10
CA PHE A 428 -13.78 16.29 -4.69
C PHE A 428 -14.14 14.89 -5.14
N ILE A 429 -15.29 14.40 -4.71
CA ILE A 429 -15.84 13.10 -5.09
C ILE A 429 -17.20 13.38 -5.74
N ASP A 430 -17.40 12.92 -6.96
CA ASP A 430 -18.68 12.96 -7.68
C ASP A 430 -19.14 11.53 -7.94
N TYR A 431 -20.26 11.12 -7.37
CA TYR A 431 -20.89 9.84 -7.63
C TYR A 431 -22.16 10.06 -8.47
N ASP A 432 -22.12 9.58 -9.71
CA ASP A 432 -23.27 9.49 -10.62
C ASP A 432 -24.05 8.21 -10.27
N ALA A 433 -25.11 8.37 -9.49
CA ALA A 433 -25.90 7.23 -9.02
C ALA A 433 -26.71 6.59 -10.15
N ASP A 434 -27.03 7.31 -11.21
CA ASP A 434 -27.81 6.78 -12.34
C ASP A 434 -26.99 5.79 -13.18
N ASN A 435 -25.70 6.08 -13.34
CA ASN A 435 -24.76 5.28 -14.14
C ASN A 435 -23.82 4.38 -13.32
N GLY A 436 -23.80 4.52 -11.99
CA GLY A 436 -22.89 3.79 -11.12
C GLY A 436 -21.42 4.11 -11.36
N GLN A 437 -21.14 5.38 -11.64
CA GLN A 437 -19.79 5.87 -11.85
C GLN A 437 -19.41 6.86 -10.76
N TYR A 438 -18.16 6.89 -10.39
CA TYR A 438 -17.63 7.94 -9.52
C TYR A 438 -16.31 8.47 -10.06
N GLU A 439 -16.09 9.75 -9.85
CA GLU A 439 -14.87 10.46 -10.16
C GLU A 439 -14.31 11.08 -8.88
N VAL A 440 -13.01 10.90 -8.67
CA VAL A 440 -12.32 11.54 -7.55
C VAL A 440 -11.25 12.47 -8.12
N ARG A 441 -11.27 13.72 -7.68
CA ARG A 441 -10.29 14.77 -8.02
C ARG A 441 -9.70 15.33 -6.76
N ARG A 442 -8.48 15.81 -6.87
CA ARG A 442 -7.84 16.58 -5.81
C ARG A 442 -7.02 17.72 -6.39
N THR A 443 -6.87 18.79 -5.61
CA THR A 443 -5.98 19.90 -5.93
C THR A 443 -5.16 20.26 -4.70
N SER A 444 -3.98 20.84 -4.90
CA SER A 444 -3.19 21.42 -3.82
C SER A 444 -2.27 22.53 -4.34
N SER A 445 -2.14 23.59 -3.56
CA SER A 445 -1.12 24.64 -3.78
C SER A 445 0.27 24.24 -3.26
N ARG A 446 0.38 23.11 -2.56
CA ARG A 446 1.63 22.62 -1.94
C ARG A 446 2.53 21.82 -2.89
N ILE A 447 2.07 21.55 -4.10
CA ILE A 447 2.83 20.83 -5.13
C ILE A 447 2.87 21.65 -6.42
N SER A 448 3.97 21.57 -7.15
CA SER A 448 4.20 22.36 -8.37
C SER A 448 4.86 21.53 -9.48
N GLY A 449 5.04 22.15 -10.65
CA GLY A 449 5.69 21.52 -11.80
C GLY A 449 4.94 20.31 -12.39
N ASP A 450 5.65 19.44 -13.07
CA ASP A 450 5.08 18.24 -13.72
C ASP A 450 4.44 17.26 -12.73
N ALA A 451 4.96 17.21 -11.52
CA ALA A 451 4.42 16.39 -10.45
C ALA A 451 2.99 16.81 -10.06
N LYS A 452 2.65 18.11 -10.16
CA LYS A 452 1.29 18.62 -9.89
C LYS A 452 0.27 18.03 -10.85
N ALA A 453 0.57 17.98 -12.14
CA ALA A 453 -0.34 17.43 -13.14
C ALA A 453 -0.64 15.94 -12.88
N ASN A 454 0.37 15.17 -12.45
CA ASN A 454 0.19 13.77 -12.06
C ASN A 454 -0.60 13.63 -10.76
N TYR A 455 -0.35 14.51 -9.79
CA TYR A 455 -1.08 14.54 -8.51
C TYR A 455 -2.56 14.89 -8.70
N GLU A 456 -2.88 15.86 -9.54
CA GLU A 456 -4.24 16.36 -9.79
C GLU A 456 -5.02 15.55 -10.85
N LYS A 457 -4.39 14.51 -11.42
CA LYS A 457 -5.06 13.65 -12.41
C LYS A 457 -6.29 12.99 -11.81
N SER A 458 -7.45 13.20 -12.42
CA SER A 458 -8.69 12.55 -12.02
C SER A 458 -8.76 11.11 -12.54
N MET A 459 -9.53 10.29 -11.84
CA MET A 459 -9.87 8.94 -12.27
C MET A 459 -11.38 8.76 -12.20
N VAL A 460 -11.96 8.26 -13.29
CA VAL A 460 -13.36 7.83 -13.36
C VAL A 460 -13.40 6.31 -13.23
N VAL A 461 -14.20 5.85 -12.29
CA VAL A 461 -14.34 4.42 -11.99
C VAL A 461 -15.80 4.02 -12.11
N SER A 462 -16.06 2.89 -12.75
CA SER A 462 -17.38 2.28 -12.76
C SER A 462 -17.52 1.32 -11.58
N SER A 463 -18.45 1.63 -10.66
CA SER A 463 -18.66 0.82 -9.46
C SER A 463 -19.62 -0.35 -9.69
N GLY A 464 -20.32 -0.39 -10.82
CA GLY A 464 -21.41 -1.34 -11.05
C GLY A 464 -22.64 -1.10 -10.14
N TYR A 465 -22.69 0.01 -9.41
CA TYR A 465 -23.69 0.34 -8.40
C TYR A 465 -24.69 1.38 -8.93
N ALA A 466 -25.18 1.17 -10.16
CA ALA A 466 -26.17 2.04 -10.77
C ALA A 466 -27.53 1.94 -10.06
N SER A 467 -28.13 3.08 -9.75
CA SER A 467 -29.46 3.21 -9.16
C SER A 467 -29.68 2.29 -7.92
N PRO A 468 -28.79 2.30 -6.92
CA PRO A 468 -28.94 1.45 -5.74
C PRO A 468 -30.12 1.91 -4.87
N ALA A 469 -30.76 1.00 -4.14
CA ALA A 469 -31.82 1.36 -3.18
C ALA A 469 -31.24 2.23 -2.04
N SER A 470 -30.00 1.97 -1.66
CA SER A 470 -29.21 2.80 -0.74
C SER A 470 -27.75 2.78 -1.16
N PHE A 471 -27.03 3.86 -0.85
CA PHE A 471 -25.61 4.01 -1.12
C PHE A 471 -24.92 4.48 0.14
N ARG A 472 -23.83 3.81 0.50
CA ARG A 472 -23.04 4.14 1.70
C ARG A 472 -21.61 4.40 1.33
N MET A 473 -21.00 5.36 2.00
CA MET A 473 -19.57 5.63 2.00
C MET A 473 -19.07 5.74 3.44
N ASN A 474 -17.95 5.11 3.70
CA ASN A 474 -17.15 5.38 4.88
C ASN A 474 -15.83 6.01 4.43
N LEU A 475 -15.56 7.23 4.89
CA LEU A 475 -14.35 7.99 4.58
C LEU A 475 -13.55 8.17 5.86
N VAL A 476 -12.31 7.73 5.86
CA VAL A 476 -11.32 8.12 6.86
C VAL A 476 -10.45 9.21 6.24
N VAL A 477 -10.59 10.42 6.75
CA VAL A 477 -9.81 11.59 6.34
C VAL A 477 -8.77 11.86 7.40
N ASP A 478 -7.53 12.01 6.99
CA ASP A 478 -6.45 12.42 7.88
C ASP A 478 -5.74 13.65 7.29
N ARG A 479 -4.71 14.13 7.95
CA ARG A 479 -3.98 15.33 7.50
C ARG A 479 -3.47 15.19 6.08
N THR A 480 -2.94 14.01 5.72
CA THR A 480 -2.31 13.78 4.41
C THR A 480 -2.94 12.65 3.61
N SER A 481 -4.13 12.17 3.98
CA SER A 481 -4.80 11.11 3.23
C SER A 481 -6.31 11.21 3.29
N VAL A 482 -6.94 10.61 2.30
CA VAL A 482 -8.36 10.25 2.30
C VAL A 482 -8.45 8.80 1.83
N GLU A 483 -9.00 7.96 2.68
CA GLU A 483 -9.34 6.60 2.32
C GLU A 483 -10.84 6.40 2.41
N LEU A 484 -11.44 5.82 1.39
CA LEU A 484 -12.87 5.55 1.40
C LEU A 484 -13.16 4.09 1.03
N VAL A 485 -14.22 3.57 1.62
CA VAL A 485 -14.81 2.29 1.28
C VAL A 485 -16.29 2.50 1.00
N TYR A 486 -16.73 2.04 -0.16
CA TYR A 486 -18.12 2.05 -0.56
C TYR A 486 -18.89 0.86 0.06
N GLY A 487 -20.20 0.96 0.14
CA GLY A 487 -21.05 -0.08 0.70
C GLY A 487 -20.99 -1.42 -0.04
N ASN A 488 -20.51 -1.44 -1.28
CA ASN A 488 -20.26 -2.65 -2.05
C ASN A 488 -18.88 -3.27 -1.80
N GLY A 489 -18.06 -2.67 -0.94
CA GLY A 489 -16.72 -3.13 -0.61
C GLY A 489 -15.63 -2.69 -1.61
N GLU A 490 -15.92 -1.84 -2.57
CA GLU A 490 -14.90 -1.15 -3.35
C GLU A 490 -14.23 -0.07 -2.50
N SER A 491 -12.96 0.19 -2.75
CA SER A 491 -12.18 1.18 -2.00
C SER A 491 -11.43 2.13 -2.92
N TYR A 492 -11.15 3.33 -2.39
CA TYR A 492 -10.40 4.36 -3.06
C TYR A 492 -9.51 5.10 -2.07
N SER A 493 -8.23 5.16 -2.33
CA SER A 493 -7.26 5.85 -1.47
C SER A 493 -6.50 6.91 -2.25
N LEU A 494 -6.29 8.05 -1.59
CA LEU A 494 -5.44 9.10 -2.12
C LEU A 494 -4.72 9.85 -1.01
N THR A 495 -3.56 10.39 -1.34
CA THR A 495 -2.89 11.38 -0.49
C THR A 495 -3.55 12.76 -0.68
N LYS A 496 -3.55 13.53 0.39
CA LYS A 496 -4.03 14.90 0.43
C LYS A 496 -2.89 15.79 0.94
N LEU A 497 -2.47 16.73 0.13
CA LEU A 497 -1.36 17.63 0.49
C LEU A 497 -1.93 18.95 1.00
N SER A 498 -2.07 19.05 2.32
CA SER A 498 -2.51 20.24 3.02
C SER A 498 -1.71 20.45 4.29
N THR A 499 -1.46 21.70 4.64
CA THR A 499 -0.88 22.12 5.91
C THR A 499 -1.91 22.77 6.84
N GLU A 500 -3.17 22.84 6.39
CA GLU A 500 -4.28 23.48 7.12
C GLU A 500 -4.92 22.52 8.12
N ASN A 501 -5.37 23.08 9.25
CA ASN A 501 -6.02 22.31 10.30
C ASN A 501 -7.55 22.30 10.20
N ASP A 502 -8.13 23.34 9.58
CA ASP A 502 -9.58 23.42 9.41
C ASP A 502 -9.99 22.77 8.09
N MET A 503 -11.01 21.94 8.12
CA MET A 503 -11.56 21.30 6.94
C MET A 503 -13.07 21.55 6.85
N GLY A 504 -13.54 22.10 5.72
CA GLY A 504 -14.94 22.19 5.38
C GLY A 504 -15.40 20.94 4.64
N VAL A 505 -16.52 20.39 5.07
CA VAL A 505 -17.24 19.32 4.37
C VAL A 505 -18.48 19.90 3.73
N LEU A 506 -18.59 19.80 2.40
CA LEU A 506 -19.79 20.17 1.66
C LEU A 506 -20.31 18.96 0.91
N ILE A 507 -21.59 18.65 1.06
CA ILE A 507 -22.28 17.60 0.32
C ILE A 507 -23.44 18.22 -0.45
N GLU A 508 -23.49 17.93 -1.75
CA GLU A 508 -24.52 18.39 -2.68
C GLU A 508 -25.13 17.21 -3.42
N THR A 509 -26.38 17.33 -3.83
CA THR A 509 -27.02 16.34 -4.72
C THR A 509 -27.87 17.03 -5.78
N SER A 510 -27.91 16.47 -6.99
CA SER A 510 -28.85 16.86 -8.05
C SER A 510 -30.11 15.98 -8.06
N GLY A 511 -30.10 14.87 -7.29
CA GLY A 511 -31.22 13.94 -7.19
C GLY A 511 -32.10 14.18 -5.97
N GLU A 512 -33.20 13.42 -5.88
CA GLU A 512 -34.06 13.38 -4.68
C GLU A 512 -33.57 12.29 -3.73
N ASN A 513 -32.67 12.65 -2.81
CA ASN A 513 -32.03 11.72 -1.88
C ASN A 513 -32.14 12.22 -0.43
N ARG A 514 -32.17 11.28 0.49
CA ARG A 514 -32.03 11.49 1.93
C ARG A 514 -30.61 11.16 2.33
N LEU A 515 -29.96 12.02 3.13
CA LEU A 515 -28.66 11.76 3.75
C LEU A 515 -28.80 11.64 5.26
N ASP A 516 -28.42 10.47 5.79
CA ASP A 516 -28.07 10.28 7.20
C ASP A 516 -26.54 10.23 7.32
N TYR A 517 -25.97 10.89 8.34
CA TYR A 517 -24.53 10.98 8.48
C TYR A 517 -24.04 10.79 9.93
N SER A 518 -22.79 10.40 10.08
CA SER A 518 -22.01 10.64 11.29
C SER A 518 -20.60 11.13 10.92
N MET A 519 -20.13 12.14 11.63
CA MET A 519 -18.76 12.64 11.55
C MET A 519 -18.11 12.47 12.92
N SER A 520 -17.00 11.76 12.99
CA SER A 520 -16.30 11.49 14.24
C SER A 520 -14.91 12.08 14.20
N ASN A 521 -14.51 12.77 15.26
CA ASN A 521 -13.14 13.21 15.42
C ASN A 521 -12.26 12.01 15.83
N LEU A 522 -11.18 11.80 15.08
CA LEU A 522 -10.18 10.77 15.33
C LEU A 522 -8.91 11.33 16.01
N GLU A 523 -8.85 12.65 16.25
CA GLU A 523 -7.78 13.31 16.99
C GLU A 523 -8.01 13.09 18.48
N GLY A 524 -7.16 12.39 19.14
CA GLY A 524 -7.43 12.23 20.57
C GLY A 524 -6.53 11.26 21.28
N LYS A 525 -5.25 11.44 21.07
CA LYS A 525 -4.25 10.70 21.87
C LYS A 525 -3.19 11.62 22.40
#